data_a2e24abd046fe3f9d3ae5c61b53f83ab
#
_entry.id   a2e24abd046fe3f9d3ae5c61b53f83ab
#
_cell.length_a   1.000
_cell.length_b   1.000
_cell.length_c   1.000
_cell.angle_alpha   90.00
_cell.angle_beta   90.00
_cell.angle_gamma   90.00
#
_symmetry.space_group_name_H-M   'P 1'
#
loop_
_entity.id
_entity.type
_entity.pdbx_description
1 polymer ?
#
loop_
_entity_poly.entity_id
_entity_poly.type
_entity_poly.pdbx_seq_one_letter_code
_entity_poly.pdbx_strand_id
1 'polypeptide(L)'
;MCYAIPGKVVAINDKVVTVEYFDEKKKARNDFYADLAVGEYIYAQGGFVVQRIAEEEAANILKTWQELFTKLKEVDLRLTREPKGLYQVANATRQRSLGNSCCIHGIIEFSNYCRSNCLYCGIRKDNVNLKRYRMDVDEIVEACEYAVKELKFKALVLQSGEDLWYSQEKLVDIVEKVMRKCPVLLIVSIGERDSELYKKLYASGARGALVRFETSNPKLYQKYRPGHTLDERLTLIKELREIGYLVFTGFLLGLPGQSEKDILKDIELTQSLKPEMFTFGPLIPHPDTPLKDVPVPPLEAVLNTIARARILHPDSRILVTTALETLDKEEGAQRGFLSGANSLMVNLTPKKYQSLYQIYPERAGTELDTKQKIEKVLQLLTTIGRAPTDLGM
;
A
#
# COMPACT_ATOMS: atom_id res chain seq x y z
N MET A 1 -6.97 -8.30 6.86
CA MET A 1 -8.39 -7.96 6.72
C MET A 1 -8.50 -6.48 6.51
N CYS A 2 -8.61 -6.03 5.28
CA CYS A 2 -9.35 -4.81 5.03
C CYS A 2 -10.80 -5.26 5.11
N TYR A 3 -11.47 -5.05 6.22
CA TYR A 3 -12.90 -5.24 6.29
C TYR A 3 -13.53 -4.14 5.44
N ALA A 4 -13.66 -4.39 4.16
CA ALA A 4 -14.51 -3.53 3.39
C ALA A 4 -15.91 -3.60 4.03
N ILE A 5 -16.41 -2.49 4.48
CA ILE A 5 -17.79 -2.39 4.92
C ILE A 5 -18.62 -2.42 3.64
N PRO A 6 -19.65 -3.28 3.51
CA PRO A 6 -20.51 -3.25 2.34
C PRO A 6 -21.27 -1.93 2.28
N GLY A 7 -21.36 -1.36 1.10
CA GLY A 7 -22.12 -0.15 0.85
C GLY A 7 -23.27 -0.40 -0.11
N LYS A 8 -24.37 0.33 0.06
CA LYS A 8 -25.53 0.27 -0.83
C LYS A 8 -25.34 1.22 -2.01
N VAL A 9 -25.51 0.74 -3.23
CA VAL A 9 -25.52 1.59 -4.43
C VAL A 9 -26.79 2.43 -4.43
N VAL A 10 -26.65 3.75 -4.35
CA VAL A 10 -27.79 4.69 -4.31
C VAL A 10 -27.95 5.52 -5.58
N ALA A 11 -26.91 5.59 -6.41
CA ALA A 11 -26.99 6.20 -7.74
C ALA A 11 -25.90 5.63 -8.65
N ILE A 12 -26.17 5.63 -9.96
CA ILE A 12 -25.23 5.21 -11.01
C ILE A 12 -25.22 6.31 -12.08
N ASN A 13 -24.03 6.80 -12.42
CA ASN A 13 -23.82 7.76 -13.51
C ASN A 13 -22.64 7.27 -14.33
N ASP A 14 -22.92 6.63 -15.47
CA ASP A 14 -21.95 5.92 -16.29
C ASP A 14 -21.16 4.90 -15.46
N LYS A 15 -19.85 5.01 -15.43
CA LYS A 15 -18.96 4.14 -14.64
C LYS A 15 -18.79 4.57 -13.18
N VAL A 16 -19.41 5.68 -12.76
CA VAL A 16 -19.31 6.17 -11.39
C VAL A 16 -20.57 5.83 -10.61
N VAL A 17 -20.40 5.08 -9.52
CA VAL A 17 -21.50 4.74 -8.61
C VAL A 17 -21.37 5.58 -7.33
N THR A 18 -22.51 6.00 -6.78
CA THR A 18 -22.57 6.56 -5.44
C THR A 18 -22.97 5.45 -4.48
N VAL A 19 -22.15 5.26 -3.47
CA VAL A 19 -22.29 4.19 -2.48
C VAL A 19 -22.57 4.82 -1.13
N GLU A 20 -23.58 4.34 -0.44
CA GLU A 20 -23.97 4.79 0.90
C GLU A 20 -23.46 3.79 1.95
N TYR A 21 -22.74 4.33 2.94
CA TYR A 21 -22.21 3.62 4.10
C TYR A 21 -22.72 4.31 5.36
N PHE A 22 -23.55 3.62 6.14
CA PHE A 22 -24.23 4.26 7.28
C PHE A 22 -24.91 5.55 6.81
N ASP A 23 -24.43 6.72 7.22
CA ASP A 23 -24.96 8.04 6.83
C ASP A 23 -24.02 8.80 5.85
N GLU A 24 -22.96 8.15 5.35
CA GLU A 24 -21.97 8.76 4.45
C GLU A 24 -22.13 8.26 3.02
N LYS A 25 -22.05 9.18 2.04
CA LYS A 25 -22.05 8.84 0.60
C LYS A 25 -20.69 9.06 0.02
N LYS A 26 -20.19 8.04 -0.68
CA LYS A 26 -18.89 8.03 -1.34
C LYS A 26 -19.06 7.65 -2.81
N LYS A 27 -18.09 8.04 -3.65
CA LYS A 27 -18.06 7.65 -5.06
C LYS A 27 -17.09 6.50 -5.27
N ALA A 28 -17.44 5.59 -6.17
CA ALA A 28 -16.57 4.52 -6.63
C ALA A 28 -16.74 4.31 -8.14
N ARG A 29 -15.67 3.86 -8.81
CA ARG A 29 -15.69 3.52 -10.23
C ARG A 29 -16.02 2.06 -10.40
N ASN A 30 -16.98 1.76 -11.24
CA ASN A 30 -17.40 0.41 -11.59
C ASN A 30 -16.82 0.00 -12.96
N ASP A 31 -15.73 -0.74 -12.94
CA ASP A 31 -15.08 -1.25 -14.17
C ASP A 31 -15.44 -2.72 -14.46
N PHE A 32 -16.03 -3.45 -13.50
CA PHE A 32 -16.13 -4.90 -13.55
C PHE A 32 -17.56 -5.45 -13.67
N TYR A 33 -18.57 -4.67 -13.34
CA TYR A 33 -19.96 -5.14 -13.25
C TYR A 33 -20.89 -4.27 -14.10
N ALA A 34 -20.96 -4.60 -15.41
CA ALA A 34 -21.75 -3.80 -16.36
C ALA A 34 -23.27 -3.78 -16.04
N ASP A 35 -23.75 -4.80 -15.32
CA ASP A 35 -25.14 -5.01 -14.91
C ASP A 35 -25.44 -4.61 -13.46
N LEU A 36 -24.53 -3.86 -12.80
CA LEU A 36 -24.74 -3.37 -11.45
C LEU A 36 -25.93 -2.41 -11.40
N ALA A 37 -26.84 -2.62 -10.44
CA ALA A 37 -28.05 -1.84 -10.29
C ALA A 37 -28.10 -1.02 -8.98
N VAL A 38 -28.92 0.04 -8.99
CA VAL A 38 -29.24 0.80 -7.77
C VAL A 38 -30.00 -0.12 -6.80
N GLY A 39 -29.62 -0.07 -5.52
CA GLY A 39 -30.17 -0.93 -4.47
C GLY A 39 -29.26 -2.12 -4.13
N GLU A 40 -28.38 -2.54 -5.02
CA GLU A 40 -27.44 -3.63 -4.73
C GLU A 40 -26.36 -3.21 -3.72
N TYR A 41 -25.80 -4.20 -3.02
CA TYR A 41 -24.70 -4.01 -2.10
C TYR A 41 -23.37 -4.44 -2.73
N ILE A 42 -22.34 -3.64 -2.47
CA ILE A 42 -20.99 -3.85 -3.00
C ILE A 42 -19.91 -3.62 -1.96
N TYR A 43 -18.75 -4.16 -2.22
CA TYR A 43 -17.50 -3.69 -1.62
C TYR A 43 -16.80 -2.74 -2.59
N ALA A 44 -16.45 -1.54 -2.10
CA ALA A 44 -15.54 -0.65 -2.80
C ALA A 44 -14.20 -0.61 -2.07
N GLN A 45 -13.10 -0.51 -2.83
CA GLN A 45 -11.75 -0.40 -2.31
C GLN A 45 -10.91 0.50 -3.23
N GLY A 46 -10.20 1.48 -2.66
CA GLY A 46 -9.42 2.43 -3.44
C GLY A 46 -10.26 3.19 -4.50
N GLY A 47 -11.54 3.42 -4.21
CA GLY A 47 -12.44 4.06 -5.17
C GLY A 47 -12.91 3.17 -6.32
N PHE A 48 -12.71 1.83 -6.27
CA PHE A 48 -13.25 0.87 -7.25
C PHE A 48 -14.24 -0.08 -6.61
N VAL A 49 -15.30 -0.42 -7.36
CA VAL A 49 -16.18 -1.56 -7.02
C VAL A 49 -15.38 -2.84 -7.25
N VAL A 50 -15.15 -3.63 -6.21
CA VAL A 50 -14.32 -4.84 -6.29
C VAL A 50 -15.12 -6.13 -6.17
N GLN A 51 -16.31 -6.10 -5.56
CA GLN A 51 -17.15 -7.27 -5.38
C GLN A 51 -18.61 -6.88 -5.11
N ARG A 52 -19.56 -7.69 -5.60
CA ARG A 52 -20.97 -7.68 -5.17
C ARG A 52 -21.15 -8.55 -3.93
N ILE A 53 -22.17 -8.24 -3.12
CA ILE A 53 -22.52 -9.01 -1.93
C ILE A 53 -24.04 -9.13 -1.85
N ALA A 54 -24.53 -10.27 -1.42
CA ALA A 54 -25.95 -10.49 -1.21
C ALA A 54 -26.50 -9.55 -0.11
N GLU A 55 -27.72 -9.06 -0.26
CA GLU A 55 -28.35 -8.10 0.67
C GLU A 55 -28.39 -8.64 2.10
N GLU A 56 -28.77 -9.89 2.29
CA GLU A 56 -28.81 -10.53 3.60
C GLU A 56 -27.45 -10.56 4.30
N GLU A 57 -26.39 -10.92 3.55
CA GLU A 57 -25.03 -10.94 4.05
C GLU A 57 -24.55 -9.52 4.37
N ALA A 58 -24.86 -8.54 3.50
CA ALA A 58 -24.53 -7.14 3.72
C ALA A 58 -25.19 -6.59 4.98
N ALA A 59 -26.48 -6.86 5.19
CA ALA A 59 -27.23 -6.41 6.34
C ALA A 59 -26.65 -6.94 7.66
N ASN A 60 -26.27 -8.22 7.70
CA ASN A 60 -25.63 -8.84 8.87
C ASN A 60 -24.28 -8.20 9.19
N ILE A 61 -23.47 -7.93 8.18
CA ILE A 61 -22.17 -7.27 8.32
C ILE A 61 -22.35 -5.84 8.80
N LEU A 62 -23.25 -5.07 8.18
CA LEU A 62 -23.50 -3.67 8.55
C LEU A 62 -23.98 -3.53 9.99
N LYS A 63 -24.88 -4.41 10.45
CA LYS A 63 -25.36 -4.41 11.85
C LYS A 63 -24.21 -4.60 12.84
N THR A 64 -23.29 -5.53 12.56
CA THR A 64 -22.13 -5.78 13.40
C THR A 64 -21.14 -4.60 13.39
N TRP A 65 -20.93 -3.99 12.23
CA TRP A 65 -19.98 -2.90 12.07
C TRP A 65 -20.47 -1.57 12.62
N GLN A 66 -21.76 -1.29 12.62
CA GLN A 66 -22.29 0.00 13.03
C GLN A 66 -21.91 0.38 14.47
N GLU A 67 -22.08 -0.55 15.42
CA GLU A 67 -21.68 -0.30 16.81
C GLU A 67 -20.16 -0.19 16.97
N LEU A 68 -19.42 -1.10 16.33
CA LEU A 68 -17.95 -1.10 16.40
C LEU A 68 -17.37 0.16 15.78
N PHE A 69 -17.84 0.57 14.61
CA PHE A 69 -17.38 1.77 13.91
C PHE A 69 -17.61 3.03 14.75
N THR A 70 -18.77 3.14 15.40
CA THR A 70 -19.09 4.25 16.30
C THR A 70 -18.16 4.28 17.51
N LYS A 71 -17.92 3.15 18.16
CA LYS A 71 -16.99 3.05 19.30
C LYS A 71 -15.55 3.42 18.91
N LEU A 72 -15.08 2.92 17.75
CA LEU A 72 -13.76 3.27 17.24
C LEU A 72 -13.66 4.77 16.92
N LYS A 73 -14.68 5.35 16.31
CA LYS A 73 -14.75 6.79 16.01
C LYS A 73 -14.65 7.65 17.29
N GLU A 74 -15.32 7.24 18.35
CA GLU A 74 -15.23 7.95 19.65
C GLU A 74 -13.82 7.92 20.25
N VAL A 75 -13.13 6.78 20.16
CA VAL A 75 -11.73 6.67 20.59
C VAL A 75 -10.83 7.60 19.77
N ASP A 76 -10.96 7.57 18.44
CA ASP A 76 -10.17 8.42 17.54
C ASP A 76 -10.41 9.92 17.80
N LEU A 77 -11.67 10.32 17.98
CA LEU A 77 -12.04 11.71 18.30
C LEU A 77 -11.43 12.17 19.64
N ARG A 78 -11.39 11.31 20.66
CA ARG A 78 -10.73 11.64 21.94
C ARG A 78 -9.23 11.89 21.78
N LEU A 79 -8.55 11.08 20.96
CA LEU A 79 -7.11 11.21 20.69
C LEU A 79 -6.76 12.45 19.85
N THR A 80 -7.75 13.06 19.19
CA THR A 80 -7.55 14.19 18.27
C THR A 80 -8.19 15.49 18.74
N ARG A 81 -8.82 15.51 19.93
CA ARG A 81 -9.65 16.64 20.43
C ARG A 81 -8.85 17.93 20.69
N GLU A 82 -7.70 17.83 21.30
CA GLU A 82 -6.89 19.00 21.72
C GLU A 82 -5.43 18.80 21.30
N PRO A 83 -5.11 18.96 19.99
CA PRO A 83 -3.79 18.64 19.50
C PRO A 83 -2.75 19.65 19.96
N LYS A 84 -1.67 19.14 20.55
CA LYS A 84 -0.50 19.91 20.98
C LYS A 84 0.76 19.34 20.32
N GLY A 85 1.46 20.16 19.54
CA GLY A 85 2.66 19.73 18.83
C GLY A 85 2.37 19.03 17.48
N LEU A 86 3.45 18.81 16.74
CA LEU A 86 3.43 18.42 15.33
C LEU A 86 2.60 17.15 15.05
N TYR A 87 2.85 16.07 15.77
CA TYR A 87 2.23 14.77 15.52
C TYR A 87 0.72 14.78 15.80
N GLN A 88 0.32 15.41 16.90
CA GLN A 88 -1.09 15.51 17.28
C GLN A 88 -1.87 16.41 16.30
N VAL A 89 -1.25 17.50 15.82
CA VAL A 89 -1.84 18.36 14.78
C VAL A 89 -2.02 17.56 13.48
N ALA A 90 -1.01 16.81 13.08
CA ALA A 90 -1.09 15.95 11.90
C ALA A 90 -2.17 14.87 12.04
N ASN A 91 -2.25 14.21 13.20
CA ASN A 91 -3.29 13.21 13.47
C ASN A 91 -4.70 13.82 13.47
N ALA A 92 -4.88 15.01 14.07
CA ALA A 92 -6.15 15.73 14.03
C ALA A 92 -6.53 16.16 12.59
N THR A 93 -5.54 16.56 11.79
CA THR A 93 -5.74 16.87 10.37
C THR A 93 -6.22 15.62 9.62
N ARG A 94 -5.56 14.47 9.81
CA ARG A 94 -5.99 13.20 9.24
C ARG A 94 -7.45 12.87 9.64
N GLN A 95 -7.78 13.03 10.93
CA GLN A 95 -9.12 12.71 11.42
C GLN A 95 -10.20 13.59 10.77
N ARG A 96 -9.95 14.89 10.62
CA ARG A 96 -10.89 15.81 9.97
C ARG A 96 -11.10 15.51 8.49
N SER A 97 -10.03 15.13 7.77
CA SER A 97 -10.10 14.90 6.32
C SER A 97 -10.55 13.50 5.94
N LEU A 98 -10.14 12.48 6.69
CA LEU A 98 -10.30 11.07 6.30
C LEU A 98 -11.11 10.24 7.31
N GLY A 99 -11.52 10.85 8.42
CA GLY A 99 -12.21 10.14 9.50
C GLY A 99 -11.32 9.06 10.14
N ASN A 100 -11.92 8.03 10.71
CA ASN A 100 -11.20 6.94 11.37
C ASN A 100 -10.87 5.75 10.46
N SER A 101 -11.07 5.86 9.15
CA SER A 101 -10.71 4.80 8.19
C SER A 101 -9.21 4.57 8.11
N CYS A 102 -8.81 3.31 8.06
CA CYS A 102 -7.45 2.85 7.85
C CYS A 102 -7.40 1.80 6.74
N CYS A 103 -6.68 2.10 5.67
CA CYS A 103 -6.56 1.23 4.52
C CYS A 103 -5.51 0.14 4.77
N ILE A 104 -5.93 -1.13 4.77
CA ILE A 104 -5.05 -2.29 5.00
C ILE A 104 -4.95 -3.12 3.73
N HIS A 105 -3.75 -3.21 3.16
CA HIS A 105 -3.47 -4.05 2.00
C HIS A 105 -2.77 -5.34 2.40
N GLY A 106 -3.04 -6.43 1.69
CA GLY A 106 -2.17 -7.60 1.73
C GLY A 106 -1.03 -7.44 0.74
N ILE A 107 0.17 -7.93 1.07
CA ILE A 107 1.29 -7.97 0.14
C ILE A 107 1.81 -9.38 -0.01
N ILE A 108 1.98 -9.84 -1.26
CA ILE A 108 2.55 -11.13 -1.62
C ILE A 108 3.81 -10.87 -2.45
N GLU A 109 4.96 -11.26 -1.91
CA GLU A 109 6.28 -11.08 -2.50
C GLU A 109 6.64 -12.35 -3.27
N PHE A 110 6.44 -12.35 -4.60
CA PHE A 110 6.48 -13.57 -5.39
C PHE A 110 7.84 -13.89 -6.03
N SER A 111 8.79 -12.94 -6.05
CA SER A 111 10.18 -13.19 -6.49
C SER A 111 11.16 -12.19 -5.88
N ASN A 112 12.32 -12.68 -5.45
CA ASN A 112 13.44 -11.83 -5.03
C ASN A 112 14.56 -11.73 -6.08
N TYR A 113 14.35 -12.21 -7.30
CA TYR A 113 15.23 -11.91 -8.41
C TYR A 113 15.03 -10.47 -8.89
N CYS A 114 16.12 -9.78 -9.18
CA CYS A 114 16.07 -8.41 -9.69
C CYS A 114 17.21 -8.19 -10.69
N ARG A 115 16.91 -7.54 -11.83
CA ARG A 115 17.94 -7.12 -12.80
C ARG A 115 18.65 -5.83 -12.40
N SER A 116 18.02 -5.04 -11.53
CA SER A 116 18.55 -3.73 -11.11
C SER A 116 19.58 -3.88 -10.00
N ASN A 117 20.52 -2.92 -9.95
CA ASN A 117 21.63 -2.94 -9.02
C ASN A 117 21.61 -1.79 -8.01
N CYS A 118 20.42 -1.46 -7.51
CA CYS A 118 20.23 -0.40 -6.52
C CYS A 118 21.13 -0.60 -5.30
N LEU A 119 21.93 0.39 -4.94
CA LEU A 119 23.00 0.25 -3.94
C LEU A 119 22.47 0.06 -2.50
N TYR A 120 21.19 0.34 -2.26
CA TYR A 120 20.51 0.22 -0.96
C TYR A 120 19.72 -1.08 -0.79
N CYS A 121 19.53 -1.87 -1.85
CA CYS A 121 18.54 -2.95 -1.84
C CYS A 121 19.22 -4.33 -1.69
N GLY A 122 18.81 -5.10 -0.69
CA GLY A 122 19.36 -6.44 -0.45
C GLY A 122 19.08 -7.44 -1.55
N ILE A 123 18.00 -7.26 -2.36
CA ILE A 123 17.71 -8.13 -3.51
C ILE A 123 18.34 -7.66 -4.82
N ARG A 124 19.29 -6.70 -4.76
CA ARG A 124 20.03 -6.22 -5.94
C ARG A 124 20.70 -7.35 -6.71
N LYS A 125 20.90 -7.12 -8.02
CA LYS A 125 21.49 -8.14 -8.93
C LYS A 125 22.79 -8.72 -8.40
N ASP A 126 23.71 -7.87 -7.92
CA ASP A 126 25.05 -8.27 -7.50
C ASP A 126 25.13 -8.84 -6.08
N ASN A 127 24.01 -8.97 -5.36
CA ASN A 127 23.99 -9.70 -4.11
C ASN A 127 23.98 -11.22 -4.39
N VAL A 128 25.17 -11.82 -4.38
CA VAL A 128 25.37 -13.25 -4.63
C VAL A 128 25.12 -14.12 -3.40
N ASN A 129 25.05 -13.52 -2.20
CA ASN A 129 24.84 -14.23 -0.94
C ASN A 129 23.37 -14.56 -0.69
N LEU A 130 22.46 -13.90 -1.40
CA LEU A 130 21.03 -14.06 -1.19
C LEU A 130 20.51 -15.35 -1.82
N LYS A 131 19.84 -16.19 -1.03
CA LYS A 131 19.07 -17.32 -1.56
C LYS A 131 17.90 -16.80 -2.38
N ARG A 132 17.94 -17.04 -3.70
CA ARG A 132 16.93 -16.59 -4.65
C ARG A 132 15.76 -17.57 -4.72
N TYR A 133 14.57 -17.01 -4.96
CA TYR A 133 13.35 -17.78 -5.21
C TYR A 133 12.44 -17.11 -6.23
N ARG A 134 11.60 -17.91 -6.84
CA ARG A 134 10.43 -17.54 -7.64
C ARG A 134 9.27 -18.44 -7.22
N MET A 135 8.10 -17.88 -7.04
CA MET A 135 6.87 -18.64 -6.96
C MET A 135 6.43 -18.98 -8.38
N ASP A 136 5.86 -20.13 -8.62
CA ASP A 136 5.21 -20.36 -9.90
C ASP A 136 3.84 -19.65 -9.99
N VAL A 137 3.25 -19.66 -11.19
CA VAL A 137 2.00 -18.93 -11.43
C VAL A 137 0.87 -19.44 -10.53
N ASP A 138 0.77 -20.76 -10.36
CA ASP A 138 -0.32 -21.36 -9.60
C ASP A 138 -0.14 -21.08 -8.09
N GLU A 139 1.08 -21.14 -7.55
CA GLU A 139 1.38 -20.73 -6.17
C GLU A 139 1.00 -19.26 -5.90
N ILE A 140 1.25 -18.34 -6.84
CA ILE A 140 0.86 -16.92 -6.70
C ILE A 140 -0.66 -16.81 -6.63
N VAL A 141 -1.36 -17.48 -7.54
CA VAL A 141 -2.82 -17.45 -7.62
C VAL A 141 -3.46 -18.05 -6.37
N GLU A 142 -2.96 -19.20 -5.87
CA GLU A 142 -3.41 -19.82 -4.63
C GLU A 142 -3.20 -18.92 -3.41
N ALA A 143 -2.04 -18.26 -3.32
CA ALA A 143 -1.79 -17.29 -2.25
C ALA A 143 -2.76 -16.10 -2.29
N CYS A 144 -3.09 -15.59 -3.48
CA CYS A 144 -4.11 -14.55 -3.65
C CYS A 144 -5.51 -15.05 -3.27
N GLU A 145 -5.87 -16.25 -3.72
CA GLU A 145 -7.17 -16.86 -3.41
C GLU A 145 -7.36 -17.03 -1.90
N TYR A 146 -6.35 -17.57 -1.21
CA TYR A 146 -6.35 -17.69 0.24
C TYR A 146 -6.49 -16.32 0.93
N ALA A 147 -5.73 -15.31 0.47
CA ALA A 147 -5.79 -13.96 1.02
C ALA A 147 -7.18 -13.33 0.89
N VAL A 148 -7.88 -13.55 -0.24
CA VAL A 148 -9.19 -12.95 -0.51
C VAL A 148 -10.31 -13.76 0.12
N LYS A 149 -10.32 -15.09 -0.06
CA LYS A 149 -11.43 -15.94 0.37
C LYS A 149 -11.40 -16.29 1.85
N GLU A 150 -10.20 -16.60 2.40
CA GLU A 150 -10.06 -17.00 3.80
C GLU A 150 -9.75 -15.80 4.71
N LEU A 151 -8.77 -14.97 4.31
CA LEU A 151 -8.34 -13.83 5.12
C LEU A 151 -9.15 -12.55 4.85
N LYS A 152 -10.06 -12.56 3.87
CA LYS A 152 -11.00 -11.48 3.53
C LYS A 152 -10.36 -10.15 3.11
N PHE A 153 -9.14 -10.17 2.57
CA PHE A 153 -8.53 -8.97 1.99
C PHE A 153 -9.28 -8.51 0.72
N LYS A 154 -9.42 -7.21 0.55
CA LYS A 154 -10.05 -6.57 -0.63
C LYS A 154 -9.06 -5.81 -1.50
N ALA A 155 -7.81 -5.70 -1.04
CA ALA A 155 -6.71 -5.12 -1.80
C ALA A 155 -5.43 -5.95 -1.59
N LEU A 156 -4.77 -6.29 -2.69
CA LEU A 156 -3.54 -7.07 -2.70
C LEU A 156 -2.47 -6.39 -3.54
N VAL A 157 -1.24 -6.37 -3.02
CA VAL A 157 -0.04 -5.96 -3.74
C VAL A 157 0.73 -7.22 -4.14
N LEU A 158 0.92 -7.44 -5.42
CA LEU A 158 1.85 -8.42 -5.96
C LEU A 158 3.20 -7.76 -6.19
N GLN A 159 4.18 -8.12 -5.38
CA GLN A 159 5.50 -7.51 -5.39
C GLN A 159 6.59 -8.48 -5.79
N SER A 160 7.53 -8.01 -6.60
CA SER A 160 8.77 -8.72 -6.92
C SER A 160 9.94 -7.74 -7.11
N GLY A 161 11.15 -8.25 -7.21
CA GLY A 161 12.20 -7.53 -7.91
C GLY A 161 11.85 -7.40 -9.40
N GLU A 162 12.67 -6.65 -10.15
CA GLU A 162 12.51 -6.55 -11.61
C GLU A 162 12.97 -7.84 -12.28
N ASP A 163 12.15 -8.89 -12.17
CA ASP A 163 12.45 -10.25 -12.61
C ASP A 163 11.87 -10.50 -14.01
N LEU A 164 12.73 -10.55 -15.02
CA LEU A 164 12.34 -10.79 -16.42
C LEU A 164 11.93 -12.22 -16.73
N TRP A 165 12.13 -13.17 -15.79
CA TRP A 165 11.63 -14.54 -15.95
C TRP A 165 10.09 -14.58 -16.00
N TYR A 166 9.44 -13.63 -15.29
CA TYR A 166 8.03 -13.37 -15.48
C TYR A 166 7.87 -12.55 -16.77
N SER A 167 7.72 -13.26 -17.89
CA SER A 167 7.41 -12.65 -19.18
C SER A 167 6.09 -11.87 -19.11
N GLN A 168 5.79 -11.12 -20.16
CA GLN A 168 4.52 -10.41 -20.28
C GLN A 168 3.33 -11.37 -20.18
N GLU A 169 3.40 -12.52 -20.86
CA GLU A 169 2.34 -13.53 -20.89
C GLU A 169 2.11 -14.12 -19.49
N LYS A 170 3.17 -14.44 -18.75
CA LYS A 170 3.06 -14.95 -17.38
C LYS A 170 2.42 -13.94 -16.43
N LEU A 171 2.80 -12.67 -16.52
CA LEU A 171 2.22 -11.63 -15.66
C LEU A 171 0.76 -11.37 -15.99
N VAL A 172 0.40 -11.38 -17.26
CA VAL A 172 -1.01 -11.29 -17.72
C VAL A 172 -1.81 -12.48 -17.22
N ASP A 173 -1.31 -13.71 -17.39
CA ASP A 173 -1.96 -14.95 -16.92
C ASP A 173 -2.20 -14.93 -15.40
N ILE A 174 -1.22 -14.46 -14.62
CA ILE A 174 -1.38 -14.29 -13.16
C ILE A 174 -2.55 -13.35 -12.86
N VAL A 175 -2.59 -12.16 -13.47
CA VAL A 175 -3.64 -11.16 -13.21
C VAL A 175 -5.01 -11.71 -13.61
N GLU A 176 -5.14 -12.31 -14.80
CA GLU A 176 -6.40 -12.88 -15.30
C GLU A 176 -6.90 -14.01 -14.41
N LYS A 177 -6.01 -14.93 -13.98
CA LYS A 177 -6.37 -16.04 -13.08
C LYS A 177 -6.83 -15.52 -11.72
N VAL A 178 -6.12 -14.54 -11.14
CA VAL A 178 -6.50 -13.92 -9.86
C VAL A 178 -7.86 -13.26 -9.99
N MET A 179 -8.06 -12.41 -11.01
CA MET A 179 -9.32 -11.68 -11.18
C MET A 179 -10.51 -12.60 -11.46
N ARG A 180 -10.30 -13.72 -12.13
CA ARG A 180 -11.34 -14.74 -12.37
C ARG A 180 -11.69 -15.53 -11.10
N LYS A 181 -10.69 -15.93 -10.28
CA LYS A 181 -10.89 -16.77 -9.10
C LYS A 181 -11.33 -16.00 -7.86
N CYS A 182 -10.79 -14.80 -7.69
CA CYS A 182 -10.98 -13.99 -6.49
C CYS A 182 -10.85 -12.48 -6.80
N PRO A 183 -11.86 -11.85 -7.43
CA PRO A 183 -11.82 -10.43 -7.75
C PRO A 183 -11.44 -9.57 -6.55
N VAL A 184 -10.44 -8.70 -6.75
CA VAL A 184 -9.82 -7.90 -5.68
C VAL A 184 -9.19 -6.64 -6.30
N LEU A 185 -9.02 -5.56 -5.52
CA LEU A 185 -8.16 -4.47 -5.95
C LEU A 185 -6.72 -4.97 -6.03
N LEU A 186 -6.26 -5.27 -7.25
CA LEU A 186 -4.94 -5.80 -7.50
C LEU A 186 -3.97 -4.68 -7.85
N ILE A 187 -2.88 -4.60 -7.08
CA ILE A 187 -1.81 -3.62 -7.22
C ILE A 187 -0.54 -4.35 -7.62
N VAL A 188 0.11 -3.93 -8.70
CA VAL A 188 1.37 -4.54 -9.15
C VAL A 188 2.57 -3.69 -8.73
N SER A 189 3.61 -4.33 -8.18
CA SER A 189 4.88 -3.74 -7.74
C SER A 189 6.04 -4.53 -8.35
N ILE A 190 6.27 -4.35 -9.66
CA ILE A 190 7.19 -5.14 -10.48
C ILE A 190 8.34 -4.32 -11.09
N GLY A 191 8.52 -3.08 -10.60
CA GLY A 191 9.59 -2.17 -10.99
C GLY A 191 9.41 -1.52 -12.37
N GLU A 192 10.52 -1.20 -13.02
CA GLU A 192 10.53 -0.59 -14.35
C GLU A 192 10.34 -1.66 -15.42
N ARG A 193 9.14 -1.72 -15.96
CA ARG A 193 8.75 -2.56 -17.09
C ARG A 193 8.19 -1.66 -18.19
N ASP A 194 8.10 -2.21 -19.39
CA ASP A 194 7.53 -1.52 -20.54
C ASP A 194 6.08 -1.07 -20.27
N SER A 195 5.72 0.12 -20.71
CA SER A 195 4.37 0.67 -20.51
C SER A 195 3.30 -0.17 -21.24
N GLU A 196 3.64 -0.84 -22.34
CA GLU A 196 2.73 -1.77 -23.03
C GLU A 196 2.37 -2.97 -22.14
N LEU A 197 3.31 -3.49 -21.35
CA LEU A 197 2.98 -4.51 -20.34
C LEU A 197 1.97 -3.96 -19.33
N TYR A 198 2.19 -2.76 -18.81
CA TYR A 198 1.26 -2.16 -17.85
C TYR A 198 -0.14 -1.94 -18.44
N LYS A 199 -0.26 -1.55 -19.71
CA LYS A 199 -1.55 -1.47 -20.41
C LYS A 199 -2.26 -2.82 -20.45
N LYS A 200 -1.54 -3.90 -20.76
CA LYS A 200 -2.09 -5.27 -20.78
C LYS A 200 -2.51 -5.73 -19.39
N LEU A 201 -1.70 -5.50 -18.36
CA LEU A 201 -2.06 -5.82 -16.97
C LEU A 201 -3.31 -5.04 -16.51
N TYR A 202 -3.44 -3.78 -16.93
CA TYR A 202 -4.63 -2.98 -16.66
C TYR A 202 -5.87 -3.57 -17.36
N ALA A 203 -5.74 -3.95 -18.63
CA ALA A 203 -6.82 -4.60 -19.40
C ALA A 203 -7.23 -5.93 -18.76
N SER A 204 -6.29 -6.69 -18.19
CA SER A 204 -6.54 -7.96 -17.49
C SER A 204 -7.12 -7.79 -16.08
N GLY A 205 -7.18 -6.56 -15.53
CA GLY A 205 -7.88 -6.29 -14.27
C GLY A 205 -7.02 -5.68 -13.14
N ALA A 206 -5.71 -5.51 -13.29
CA ALA A 206 -4.93 -4.76 -12.32
C ALA A 206 -5.37 -3.28 -12.31
N ARG A 207 -5.45 -2.68 -11.13
CA ARG A 207 -5.93 -1.29 -10.98
C ARG A 207 -4.97 -0.41 -10.20
N GLY A 208 -3.99 -0.96 -9.51
CA GLY A 208 -2.95 -0.20 -8.81
C GLY A 208 -1.56 -0.53 -9.32
N ALA A 209 -0.65 0.45 -9.27
CA ALA A 209 0.77 0.28 -9.54
C ALA A 209 1.60 0.96 -8.47
N LEU A 210 2.52 0.21 -7.85
CA LEU A 210 3.43 0.73 -6.83
C LEU A 210 4.82 0.87 -7.45
N VAL A 211 5.22 2.12 -7.70
CA VAL A 211 6.51 2.49 -8.30
C VAL A 211 7.05 3.72 -7.61
N ARG A 212 8.06 3.56 -6.74
CA ARG A 212 8.67 4.65 -5.99
C ARG A 212 9.73 5.36 -6.83
N PHE A 213 9.80 6.70 -6.71
CA PHE A 213 10.86 7.48 -7.36
C PHE A 213 12.12 7.64 -6.48
N GLU A 214 12.08 7.20 -5.23
CA GLU A 214 13.17 7.09 -4.24
C GLU A 214 13.78 8.41 -3.77
N THR A 215 13.97 9.39 -4.63
CA THR A 215 14.37 10.77 -4.30
C THR A 215 14.12 11.70 -5.48
N SER A 216 13.71 12.94 -5.21
CA SER A 216 13.56 14.00 -6.21
C SER A 216 14.90 14.63 -6.65
N ASN A 217 16.01 14.25 -6.02
CA ASN A 217 17.34 14.73 -6.36
C ASN A 217 17.96 13.85 -7.45
N PRO A 218 18.10 14.32 -8.72
CA PRO A 218 18.56 13.49 -9.82
C PRO A 218 19.98 12.91 -9.60
N LYS A 219 20.86 13.67 -8.92
CA LYS A 219 22.23 13.24 -8.64
C LYS A 219 22.24 12.07 -7.64
N LEU A 220 21.43 12.14 -6.58
CA LEU A 220 21.29 11.04 -5.63
C LEU A 220 20.61 9.84 -6.28
N TYR A 221 19.57 10.06 -7.10
CA TYR A 221 18.90 8.99 -7.83
C TYR A 221 19.89 8.20 -8.69
N GLN A 222 20.64 8.89 -9.57
CA GLN A 222 21.62 8.26 -10.45
C GLN A 222 22.74 7.54 -9.67
N LYS A 223 23.19 8.13 -8.55
CA LYS A 223 24.21 7.54 -7.68
C LYS A 223 23.75 6.22 -7.07
N TYR A 224 22.51 6.15 -6.55
CA TYR A 224 22.01 4.99 -5.82
C TYR A 224 21.23 3.99 -6.67
N ARG A 225 20.90 4.36 -7.91
CA ARG A 225 20.29 3.49 -8.93
C ARG A 225 21.12 3.51 -10.23
N PRO A 226 22.31 2.91 -10.23
CA PRO A 226 23.18 2.89 -11.41
C PRO A 226 22.45 2.36 -12.65
N GLY A 227 22.62 3.02 -13.78
CA GLY A 227 21.98 2.65 -15.05
C GLY A 227 20.54 3.09 -15.23
N HIS A 228 19.99 3.88 -14.29
CA HIS A 228 18.63 4.44 -14.36
C HIS A 228 18.64 5.95 -14.16
N THR A 229 17.68 6.65 -14.75
CA THR A 229 17.49 8.09 -14.56
C THR A 229 16.19 8.38 -13.81
N LEU A 230 16.15 9.51 -13.11
CA LEU A 230 14.92 9.97 -12.43
C LEU A 230 13.84 10.30 -13.45
N ASP A 231 14.21 10.89 -14.60
CA ASP A 231 13.25 11.30 -15.63
C ASP A 231 12.51 10.09 -16.23
N GLU A 232 13.21 8.99 -16.52
CA GLU A 232 12.58 7.74 -16.98
C GLU A 232 11.60 7.22 -15.93
N ARG A 233 11.98 7.24 -14.65
CA ARG A 233 11.11 6.82 -13.56
C ARG A 233 9.86 7.68 -13.43
N LEU A 234 10.00 8.99 -13.50
CA LEU A 234 8.87 9.92 -13.43
C LEU A 234 7.97 9.82 -14.66
N THR A 235 8.55 9.56 -15.83
CA THR A 235 7.78 9.32 -17.07
C THR A 235 6.91 8.09 -16.91
N LEU A 236 7.47 6.96 -16.46
CA LEU A 236 6.70 5.73 -16.19
C LEU A 236 5.55 5.99 -15.19
N ILE A 237 5.82 6.71 -14.09
CA ILE A 237 4.77 7.02 -13.09
C ILE A 237 3.62 7.83 -13.70
N LYS A 238 3.92 8.79 -14.58
CA LYS A 238 2.91 9.58 -15.29
C LYS A 238 2.11 8.72 -16.28
N GLU A 239 2.78 7.88 -17.07
CA GLU A 239 2.14 6.94 -17.99
C GLU A 239 1.21 5.96 -17.28
N LEU A 240 1.62 5.43 -16.13
CA LEU A 240 0.76 4.56 -15.30
C LEU A 240 -0.53 5.27 -14.91
N ARG A 241 -0.43 6.55 -14.55
CA ARG A 241 -1.61 7.35 -14.25
C ARG A 241 -2.49 7.60 -15.47
N GLU A 242 -1.91 7.89 -16.63
CA GLU A 242 -2.62 8.11 -17.90
C GLU A 242 -3.35 6.83 -18.37
N ILE A 243 -2.77 5.65 -18.14
CA ILE A 243 -3.43 4.36 -18.36
C ILE A 243 -4.67 4.21 -17.45
N GLY A 244 -4.68 4.86 -16.27
CA GLY A 244 -5.79 4.84 -15.31
C GLY A 244 -5.49 4.11 -14.01
N TYR A 245 -4.23 3.75 -13.73
CA TYR A 245 -3.83 3.13 -12.46
C TYR A 245 -3.99 4.08 -11.29
N LEU A 246 -4.38 3.53 -10.14
CA LEU A 246 -4.07 4.09 -8.84
C LEU A 246 -2.56 4.02 -8.64
N VAL A 247 -1.91 5.17 -8.53
CA VAL A 247 -0.45 5.24 -8.39
C VAL A 247 -0.08 5.27 -6.91
N PHE A 248 0.79 4.35 -6.50
CA PHE A 248 1.42 4.30 -5.19
C PHE A 248 2.88 4.67 -5.36
N THR A 249 3.29 5.83 -4.88
CA THR A 249 4.67 6.32 -5.08
C THR A 249 5.20 7.07 -3.87
N GLY A 250 6.50 7.34 -3.88
CA GLY A 250 7.20 8.00 -2.79
C GLY A 250 8.71 7.79 -2.87
N PHE A 251 9.37 7.91 -1.72
CA PHE A 251 10.81 8.06 -1.64
C PHE A 251 11.43 7.29 -0.46
N LEU A 252 12.75 7.25 -0.41
CA LEU A 252 13.55 6.79 0.74
C LEU A 252 14.00 7.96 1.59
N LEU A 253 14.01 7.75 2.90
CA LEU A 253 14.57 8.65 3.90
C LEU A 253 15.93 8.14 4.37
N GLY A 254 16.92 9.02 4.46
CA GLY A 254 18.25 8.69 4.97
C GLY A 254 19.24 8.23 3.91
N LEU A 255 19.00 8.52 2.63
CA LEU A 255 20.03 8.34 1.60
C LEU A 255 21.23 9.24 1.91
N PRO A 256 22.47 8.74 1.87
CA PRO A 256 23.66 9.56 2.12
C PRO A 256 23.72 10.77 1.19
N GLY A 257 23.81 11.96 1.79
CA GLY A 257 23.77 13.23 1.06
C GLY A 257 22.38 13.82 0.87
N GLN A 258 21.31 13.14 1.30
CA GLN A 258 19.96 13.69 1.32
C GLN A 258 19.83 14.73 2.44
N SER A 259 19.40 15.92 2.10
CA SER A 259 19.15 17.01 3.04
C SER A 259 17.68 17.11 3.44
N GLU A 260 17.37 17.87 4.47
CA GLU A 260 15.98 18.19 4.84
C GLU A 260 15.22 18.90 3.71
N LYS A 261 15.92 19.74 2.93
CA LYS A 261 15.37 20.38 1.74
C LYS A 261 15.01 19.37 0.64
N ASP A 262 15.80 18.31 0.47
CA ASP A 262 15.48 17.23 -0.46
C ASP A 262 14.22 16.50 -0.01
N ILE A 263 14.05 16.22 1.28
CA ILE A 263 12.85 15.56 1.84
C ILE A 263 11.58 16.40 1.58
N LEU A 264 11.65 17.72 1.76
CA LEU A 264 10.51 18.60 1.46
C LEU A 264 10.17 18.56 -0.04
N LYS A 265 11.17 18.61 -0.91
CA LYS A 265 10.96 18.44 -2.36
C LYS A 265 10.42 17.06 -2.72
N ASP A 266 10.84 16.01 -2.01
CA ASP A 266 10.32 14.65 -2.19
C ASP A 266 8.81 14.59 -1.87
N ILE A 267 8.35 15.27 -0.80
CA ILE A 267 6.93 15.40 -0.46
C ILE A 267 6.18 16.17 -1.56
N GLU A 268 6.70 17.31 -2.00
CA GLU A 268 6.09 18.14 -3.05
C GLU A 268 5.99 17.38 -4.38
N LEU A 269 7.08 16.70 -4.78
CA LEU A 269 7.08 15.87 -5.99
C LEU A 269 6.06 14.74 -5.87
N THR A 270 6.00 14.06 -4.73
CA THR A 270 5.00 13.00 -4.51
C THR A 270 3.60 13.54 -4.77
N GLN A 271 3.24 14.68 -4.19
CA GLN A 271 1.92 15.27 -4.39
C GLN A 271 1.66 15.69 -5.85
N SER A 272 2.67 16.24 -6.54
CA SER A 272 2.53 16.66 -7.93
C SER A 272 2.19 15.50 -8.87
N LEU A 273 2.61 14.27 -8.51
CA LEU A 273 2.28 13.04 -9.22
C LEU A 273 0.85 12.56 -8.91
N LYS A 274 0.13 13.22 -8.00
CA LYS A 274 -1.25 12.94 -7.56
C LYS A 274 -1.44 11.46 -7.24
N PRO A 275 -0.69 10.90 -6.28
CA PRO A 275 -0.76 9.49 -5.97
C PRO A 275 -2.04 9.13 -5.20
N GLU A 276 -2.44 7.88 -5.30
CA GLU A 276 -3.41 7.28 -4.39
C GLU A 276 -2.86 7.19 -2.96
N MET A 277 -1.56 6.91 -2.85
CA MET A 277 -0.90 6.72 -1.56
C MET A 277 0.56 7.17 -1.58
N PHE A 278 0.98 7.87 -0.54
CA PHE A 278 2.38 8.16 -0.25
C PHE A 278 3.03 6.93 0.39
N THR A 279 4.11 6.43 -0.22
CA THR A 279 4.82 5.23 0.20
C THR A 279 6.30 5.54 0.47
N PHE A 280 6.59 6.30 1.50
CA PHE A 280 7.97 6.59 1.90
C PHE A 280 8.35 5.89 3.20
N GLY A 281 9.62 5.60 3.37
CA GLY A 281 10.12 4.93 4.56
C GLY A 281 11.62 5.07 4.72
N PRO A 282 12.17 4.67 5.88
CA PRO A 282 13.59 4.78 6.18
C PRO A 282 14.43 3.85 5.32
N LEU A 283 15.65 4.27 5.01
CA LEU A 283 16.72 3.40 4.56
C LEU A 283 17.20 2.54 5.73
N ILE A 284 17.04 1.24 5.61
CA ILE A 284 17.65 0.27 6.52
C ILE A 284 18.77 -0.44 5.73
N PRO A 285 20.04 -0.25 6.07
CA PRO A 285 21.15 -0.83 5.36
C PRO A 285 21.12 -2.37 5.39
N HIS A 286 21.39 -2.99 4.26
CA HIS A 286 21.57 -4.44 4.20
C HIS A 286 23.07 -4.77 4.21
N PRO A 287 23.54 -5.78 4.99
CA PRO A 287 24.94 -6.11 5.14
C PRO A 287 25.66 -6.44 3.82
N ASP A 288 24.94 -7.00 2.85
CA ASP A 288 25.48 -7.37 1.52
C ASP A 288 25.26 -6.26 0.47
N THR A 289 25.20 -5.00 0.89
CA THR A 289 25.07 -3.86 -0.03
C THR A 289 26.20 -2.86 0.15
N PRO A 290 26.47 -2.02 -0.86
CA PRO A 290 27.46 -0.95 -0.73
C PRO A 290 27.14 0.07 0.37
N LEU A 291 25.90 0.13 0.85
CA LEU A 291 25.46 1.04 1.92
C LEU A 291 25.41 0.38 3.30
N LYS A 292 26.05 -0.77 3.50
CA LYS A 292 26.00 -1.55 4.77
C LYS A 292 26.40 -0.76 6.02
N ASP A 293 27.31 0.21 5.89
CA ASP A 293 27.85 1.00 7.00
C ASP A 293 27.16 2.38 7.16
N VAL A 294 26.10 2.63 6.40
CA VAL A 294 25.34 3.89 6.48
C VAL A 294 24.49 3.88 7.75
N PRO A 295 24.46 4.95 8.55
CA PRO A 295 23.60 5.00 9.73
C PRO A 295 22.13 4.96 9.34
N VAL A 296 21.34 4.22 10.11
CA VAL A 296 19.88 4.19 9.98
C VAL A 296 19.33 5.57 10.41
N PRO A 297 18.43 6.20 9.67
CA PRO A 297 17.84 7.45 10.07
C PRO A 297 17.03 7.28 11.38
N PRO A 298 17.03 8.28 12.27
CA PRO A 298 16.26 8.18 13.50
C PRO A 298 14.77 8.08 13.22
N LEU A 299 14.05 7.36 14.08
CA LEU A 299 12.60 7.17 13.97
C LEU A 299 11.85 8.52 13.83
N GLU A 300 12.27 9.51 14.58
CA GLU A 300 11.70 10.86 14.58
C GLU A 300 11.75 11.52 13.19
N ALA A 301 12.78 11.26 12.40
CA ALA A 301 12.86 11.80 11.03
C ALA A 301 11.73 11.26 10.15
N VAL A 302 11.39 9.98 10.31
CA VAL A 302 10.28 9.35 9.59
C VAL A 302 8.94 9.89 10.08
N LEU A 303 8.75 9.98 11.40
CA LEU A 303 7.51 10.50 12.01
C LEU A 303 7.27 11.97 11.64
N ASN A 304 8.33 12.79 11.65
CA ASN A 304 8.28 14.18 11.19
C ASN A 304 7.87 14.29 9.72
N THR A 305 8.38 13.39 8.88
CA THR A 305 8.03 13.36 7.45
C THR A 305 6.56 12.98 7.25
N ILE A 306 6.06 11.98 7.99
CA ILE A 306 4.63 11.60 8.00
C ILE A 306 3.78 12.81 8.39
N ALA A 307 4.13 13.48 9.49
CA ALA A 307 3.36 14.60 10.00
C ALA A 307 3.36 15.81 9.06
N ARG A 308 4.52 16.16 8.48
CA ARG A 308 4.63 17.23 7.47
C ARG A 308 3.83 16.90 6.21
N ALA A 309 3.95 15.67 5.68
CA ALA A 309 3.18 15.22 4.53
C ALA A 309 1.66 15.30 4.79
N ARG A 310 1.21 14.89 5.98
CA ARG A 310 -0.19 14.97 6.37
C ARG A 310 -0.72 16.41 6.46
N ILE A 311 0.05 17.33 7.04
CA ILE A 311 -0.36 18.72 7.19
C ILE A 311 -0.39 19.43 5.84
N LEU A 312 0.59 19.15 4.97
CA LEU A 312 0.66 19.74 3.63
C LEU A 312 -0.40 19.14 2.67
N HIS A 313 -0.75 17.87 2.87
CA HIS A 313 -1.65 17.12 1.99
C HIS A 313 -2.70 16.34 2.82
N PRO A 314 -3.73 17.05 3.34
CA PRO A 314 -4.68 16.50 4.31
C PRO A 314 -5.45 15.27 3.85
N ASP A 315 -5.73 15.15 2.56
CA ASP A 315 -6.58 14.09 1.99
C ASP A 315 -5.78 12.88 1.46
N SER A 316 -4.45 12.93 1.53
CA SER A 316 -3.60 11.86 1.00
C SER A 316 -3.60 10.63 1.90
N ARG A 317 -3.59 9.43 1.33
CA ARG A 317 -3.24 8.22 2.07
C ARG A 317 -1.74 8.18 2.32
N ILE A 318 -1.34 7.88 3.54
CA ILE A 318 0.07 7.78 3.94
C ILE A 318 0.31 6.44 4.60
N LEU A 319 1.27 5.69 4.06
CA LEU A 319 1.58 4.34 4.47
C LEU A 319 2.52 4.32 5.69
N VAL A 320 2.15 3.56 6.73
CA VAL A 320 3.11 3.01 7.68
C VAL A 320 3.81 1.87 6.99
N THR A 321 5.09 2.03 6.68
CA THR A 321 5.87 1.01 5.98
C THR A 321 6.42 -0.03 6.96
N THR A 322 6.61 -1.27 6.52
CA THR A 322 7.30 -2.30 7.31
C THR A 322 8.71 -1.86 7.74
N ALA A 323 9.36 -0.97 6.98
CA ALA A 323 10.66 -0.39 7.36
C ALA A 323 10.53 0.52 8.60
N LEU A 324 9.46 1.31 8.73
CA LEU A 324 9.17 2.07 9.94
C LEU A 324 8.92 1.13 11.14
N GLU A 325 8.12 0.08 10.93
CA GLU A 325 7.89 -0.95 11.97
C GLU A 325 9.19 -1.67 12.37
N THR A 326 10.15 -1.80 11.44
CA THR A 326 11.44 -2.44 11.72
C THR A 326 12.36 -1.55 12.58
N LEU A 327 12.24 -0.22 12.48
CA LEU A 327 12.98 0.71 13.37
C LEU A 327 12.54 0.59 14.81
N ASP A 328 11.26 0.34 15.04
CA ASP A 328 10.67 0.17 16.36
C ASP A 328 9.55 -0.87 16.25
N LYS A 329 9.88 -2.13 16.58
CA LYS A 329 8.98 -3.28 16.43
C LYS A 329 7.80 -3.28 17.40
N GLU A 330 7.88 -2.49 18.47
CA GLU A 330 6.84 -2.41 19.50
C GLU A 330 5.85 -1.29 19.20
N GLU A 331 6.32 -0.07 19.02
CA GLU A 331 5.49 1.12 18.92
C GLU A 331 5.54 1.82 17.54
N GLY A 332 6.47 1.48 16.67
CA GLY A 332 6.71 2.19 15.41
C GLY A 332 5.47 2.34 14.55
N ALA A 333 4.65 1.30 14.42
CA ALA A 333 3.39 1.38 13.68
C ALA A 333 2.40 2.32 14.36
N GLN A 334 2.22 2.21 15.68
CA GLN A 334 1.30 3.06 16.45
C GLN A 334 1.73 4.53 16.36
N ARG A 335 3.01 4.83 16.57
CA ARG A 335 3.56 6.18 16.44
C ARG A 335 3.41 6.75 15.05
N GLY A 336 3.60 5.92 14.00
CA GLY A 336 3.36 6.31 12.62
C GLY A 336 1.90 6.71 12.37
N PHE A 337 0.93 5.92 12.85
CA PHE A 337 -0.48 6.26 12.77
C PHE A 337 -0.83 7.53 13.55
N LEU A 338 -0.33 7.68 14.75
CA LEU A 338 -0.56 8.87 15.59
C LEU A 338 0.15 10.11 15.05
N SER A 339 1.11 9.96 14.14
CA SER A 339 1.74 11.05 13.38
C SER A 339 1.00 11.42 12.10
N GLY A 340 -0.16 10.83 11.83
CA GLY A 340 -1.02 11.20 10.70
C GLY A 340 -1.10 10.19 9.55
N ALA A 341 -0.43 9.04 9.63
CA ALA A 341 -0.61 7.95 8.66
C ALA A 341 -2.01 7.31 8.80
N ASN A 342 -2.46 6.63 7.75
CA ASN A 342 -3.77 5.97 7.70
C ASN A 342 -3.80 4.72 6.80
N SER A 343 -2.66 4.13 6.54
CA SER A 343 -2.56 2.89 5.77
C SER A 343 -1.43 1.99 6.27
N LEU A 344 -1.55 0.67 6.05
CA LEU A 344 -0.55 -0.34 6.40
C LEU A 344 -0.65 -1.52 5.43
N MET A 345 0.46 -2.24 5.25
CA MET A 345 0.50 -3.47 4.46
C MET A 345 0.86 -4.67 5.33
N VAL A 346 0.07 -5.75 5.24
CA VAL A 346 0.33 -7.01 5.93
C VAL A 346 0.99 -8.00 4.98
N ASN A 347 2.15 -8.54 5.35
CA ASN A 347 2.84 -9.53 4.54
C ASN A 347 2.12 -10.88 4.60
N LEU A 348 1.53 -11.27 3.46
CA LEU A 348 0.78 -12.51 3.24
C LEU A 348 1.56 -13.54 2.40
N THR A 349 2.81 -13.25 2.07
CA THR A 349 3.70 -14.19 1.36
C THR A 349 3.73 -15.53 2.09
N PRO A 350 3.63 -16.68 1.40
CA PRO A 350 3.75 -17.99 2.04
C PRO A 350 5.02 -18.09 2.90
N LYS A 351 4.90 -18.66 4.12
CA LYS A 351 5.94 -18.65 5.16
C LYS A 351 7.31 -19.10 4.64
N LYS A 352 7.35 -20.10 3.75
CA LYS A 352 8.58 -20.63 3.15
C LYS A 352 9.41 -19.60 2.36
N TYR A 353 8.78 -18.48 1.92
CA TYR A 353 9.44 -17.43 1.15
C TYR A 353 9.68 -16.13 1.92
N GLN A 354 8.95 -15.88 3.04
CA GLN A 354 9.02 -14.61 3.76
C GLN A 354 10.43 -14.22 4.19
N SER A 355 11.21 -15.18 4.72
CA SER A 355 12.58 -14.95 5.15
C SER A 355 13.57 -14.76 4.00
N LEU A 356 13.16 -15.06 2.77
CA LEU A 356 14.02 -14.96 1.58
C LEU A 356 13.88 -13.62 0.85
N TYR A 357 12.80 -12.85 1.11
CA TYR A 357 12.62 -11.53 0.49
C TYR A 357 13.28 -10.44 1.33
N GLN A 358 14.59 -10.34 1.23
CA GLN A 358 15.42 -9.50 2.09
C GLN A 358 15.85 -8.20 1.37
N ILE A 359 14.92 -7.26 1.16
CA ILE A 359 15.27 -5.92 0.67
C ILE A 359 16.10 -5.14 1.71
N TYR A 360 15.90 -5.43 3.00
CA TYR A 360 16.70 -5.05 4.17
C TYR A 360 16.55 -6.15 5.23
N PRO A 361 17.48 -6.24 6.24
CA PRO A 361 17.47 -7.32 7.22
C PRO A 361 16.38 -7.14 8.30
N GLU A 362 16.14 -8.21 9.05
CA GLU A 362 15.31 -8.21 10.28
C GLU A 362 13.91 -7.57 10.17
N ARG A 363 13.28 -7.70 9.01
CA ARG A 363 11.97 -7.12 8.72
C ARG A 363 10.94 -7.48 9.78
N ALA A 364 10.23 -6.46 10.31
CA ALA A 364 9.21 -6.63 11.32
C ALA A 364 8.16 -7.67 10.90
N GLY A 365 7.73 -8.49 11.88
CA GLY A 365 6.70 -9.49 11.68
C GLY A 365 7.12 -10.74 10.89
N THR A 366 8.40 -10.92 10.55
CA THR A 366 8.88 -12.12 9.84
C THR A 366 8.76 -13.37 10.72
N GLU A 367 8.85 -13.23 12.02
CA GLU A 367 8.69 -14.29 13.03
C GLU A 367 7.24 -14.78 13.18
N LEU A 368 6.27 -13.90 12.93
CA LEU A 368 4.85 -14.19 13.13
C LEU A 368 4.25 -14.97 11.97
N ASP A 369 3.24 -15.78 12.24
CA ASP A 369 2.38 -16.30 11.19
C ASP A 369 1.37 -15.24 10.70
N THR A 370 0.66 -15.56 9.61
CA THR A 370 -0.25 -14.60 8.98
C THR A 370 -1.41 -14.19 9.89
N LYS A 371 -1.97 -15.12 10.68
CA LYS A 371 -3.08 -14.82 11.59
C LYS A 371 -2.62 -13.92 12.74
N GLN A 372 -1.47 -14.22 13.33
CA GLN A 372 -0.86 -13.40 14.38
C GLN A 372 -0.58 -11.95 13.88
N LYS A 373 -0.09 -11.78 12.64
CA LYS A 373 0.10 -10.45 12.05
C LYS A 373 -1.23 -9.68 11.95
N ILE A 374 -2.27 -10.35 11.48
CA ILE A 374 -3.60 -9.76 11.34
C ILE A 374 -4.15 -9.36 12.72
N GLU A 375 -4.06 -10.24 13.71
CA GLU A 375 -4.51 -9.99 15.08
C GLU A 375 -3.77 -8.78 15.69
N LYS A 376 -2.44 -8.72 15.55
CA LYS A 376 -1.62 -7.59 16.02
C LYS A 376 -2.08 -6.27 15.38
N VAL A 377 -2.33 -6.26 14.07
CA VAL A 377 -2.81 -5.06 13.36
C VAL A 377 -4.21 -4.67 13.84
N LEU A 378 -5.14 -5.60 13.98
CA LEU A 378 -6.49 -5.30 14.47
C LEU A 378 -6.48 -4.76 15.90
N GLN A 379 -5.68 -5.35 16.77
CA GLN A 379 -5.51 -4.88 18.15
C GLN A 379 -4.94 -3.45 18.17
N LEU A 380 -3.90 -3.18 17.39
CA LEU A 380 -3.34 -1.84 17.25
C LEU A 380 -4.41 -0.83 16.79
N LEU A 381 -5.13 -1.13 15.71
CA LEU A 381 -6.15 -0.23 15.17
C LEU A 381 -7.28 0.02 16.17
N THR A 382 -7.69 -1.00 16.89
CA THR A 382 -8.72 -0.88 17.94
C THR A 382 -8.24 0.07 19.05
N THR A 383 -6.99 -0.07 19.48
CA THR A 383 -6.39 0.79 20.54
C THR A 383 -6.38 2.27 20.16
N ILE A 384 -6.14 2.58 18.88
CA ILE A 384 -6.07 3.96 18.38
C ILE A 384 -7.36 4.45 17.71
N GLY A 385 -8.46 3.68 17.82
CA GLY A 385 -9.77 4.05 17.30
C GLY A 385 -9.89 4.06 15.78
N ARG A 386 -9.10 3.23 15.07
CA ARG A 386 -9.14 3.14 13.61
C ARG A 386 -9.93 1.92 13.15
N ALA A 387 -10.76 2.13 12.15
CA ALA A 387 -11.46 1.06 11.47
C ALA A 387 -10.61 0.53 10.30
N PRO A 388 -10.38 -0.80 10.19
CA PRO A 388 -9.62 -1.39 9.09
C PRO A 388 -10.47 -1.44 7.80
N THR A 389 -10.86 -0.28 7.30
CA THR A 389 -11.75 -0.13 6.15
C THR A 389 -11.28 1.01 5.26
N ASP A 390 -11.58 0.93 3.97
CA ASP A 390 -11.49 2.02 3.02
C ASP A 390 -12.89 2.27 2.46
N LEU A 391 -13.51 3.34 2.90
CA LEU A 391 -14.87 3.72 2.49
C LEU A 391 -14.93 4.41 1.12
N GLY A 392 -13.86 4.38 0.35
CA GLY A 392 -13.75 5.08 -0.92
C GLY A 392 -13.33 6.56 -0.76
N MET A 393 -13.32 7.29 -1.88
CA MET A 393 -12.97 8.71 -1.94
C MET A 393 -14.18 9.61 -1.75
#